data_3e290dc076232c898c568552580c696a
#
_entry.id   3e290dc076232c898c568552580c696a
#
_cell.length_a   1.000
_cell.length_b   1.000
_cell.length_c   1.000
_cell.angle_alpha   90.00
_cell.angle_beta   90.00
_cell.angle_gamma   90.00
#
_symmetry.space_group_name_H-M   'P 1'
#
loop_
_entity.id
_entity.type
_entity.pdbx_description
1 polymer ?
#
loop_
_entity_poly.entity_id
_entity_poly.type
_entity_poly.pdbx_seq_one_letter_code
_entity_poly.pdbx_strand_id
1 'polypeptide(L)'
;LPTMTLKRITLRDFVIVQALDLDLATGFTALTGETGAGKSILLDALQLALGARADASVVREGAEQAEITLVFTPHATTAAWLQSQELPSAQTLTLRRTIDTQSRSRAWINGKPATATQLRQVGEQLVNIHGQHAWQNLMHADSVRGLLDAYAGIHSTELRQRYHDWRQARQQLEHAQQRQAQRQQE
;
A
#
# COMPACT_ATOMS: atom_id res chain seq x y z
N LEU A 1 4.52 5.91 20.42
CA LEU A 1 4.91 5.61 19.03
C LEU A 1 4.36 6.74 18.15
N PRO A 2 5.18 7.42 17.34
CA PRO A 2 4.65 8.38 16.38
C PRO A 2 3.77 7.62 15.39
N THR A 3 2.48 7.85 15.47
CA THR A 3 1.46 7.22 14.62
C THR A 3 1.52 7.87 13.24
N MET A 4 1.67 7.07 12.20
CA MET A 4 1.40 7.53 10.83
C MET A 4 -0.02 8.06 10.78
N THR A 5 -0.19 9.25 10.22
CA THR A 5 -1.51 9.89 10.17
C THR A 5 -1.79 10.37 8.76
N LEU A 6 -2.92 9.95 8.22
CA LEU A 6 -3.50 10.55 7.02
C LEU A 6 -3.94 11.97 7.37
N LYS A 7 -3.38 12.96 6.66
CA LYS A 7 -3.62 14.39 6.90
C LYS A 7 -4.66 14.98 5.98
N ARG A 8 -4.64 14.57 4.70
CA ARG A 8 -5.54 15.13 3.70
C ARG A 8 -5.89 14.12 2.63
N ILE A 9 -7.14 14.18 2.18
CA ILE A 9 -7.64 13.51 1.00
C ILE A 9 -8.13 14.58 0.04
N THR A 10 -7.66 14.55 -1.19
CA THR A 10 -8.12 15.43 -2.28
C THR A 10 -8.63 14.55 -3.41
N LEU A 11 -9.85 14.81 -3.86
CA LEU A 11 -10.48 14.17 -5.01
C LEU A 11 -10.83 15.21 -6.06
N ARG A 12 -10.63 14.88 -7.32
CA ARG A 12 -11.07 15.66 -8.47
C ARG A 12 -11.68 14.73 -9.50
N ASP A 13 -12.89 15.05 -9.93
CA ASP A 13 -13.66 14.32 -10.95
C ASP A 13 -13.72 12.81 -10.70
N PHE A 14 -13.96 12.42 -9.46
CA PHE A 14 -13.97 11.02 -9.01
C PHE A 14 -15.40 10.54 -8.74
N VAL A 15 -15.87 9.58 -9.52
CA VAL A 15 -17.23 8.99 -9.51
C VAL A 15 -18.29 10.09 -9.65
N ILE A 16 -18.95 10.52 -8.57
CA ILE A 16 -19.93 11.62 -8.55
C ILE A 16 -19.33 12.92 -7.99
N VAL A 17 -18.12 12.88 -7.47
CA VAL A 17 -17.47 14.00 -6.80
C VAL A 17 -16.70 14.84 -7.81
N GLN A 18 -17.11 16.10 -8.01
CA GLN A 18 -16.36 17.04 -8.83
C GLN A 18 -15.07 17.49 -8.15
N ALA A 19 -15.18 17.91 -6.89
CA ALA A 19 -14.04 18.34 -6.07
C ALA A 19 -14.33 18.07 -4.60
N LEU A 20 -13.35 17.53 -3.89
CA LEU A 20 -13.37 17.34 -2.44
C LEU A 20 -11.96 17.60 -1.91
N ASP A 21 -11.86 18.39 -0.87
CA ASP A 21 -10.67 18.57 -0.05
C ASP A 21 -11.07 18.30 1.39
N LEU A 22 -10.53 17.24 1.97
CA LEU A 22 -10.83 16.79 3.34
C LEU A 22 -9.55 16.77 4.17
N ASP A 23 -9.45 17.67 5.12
CA ASP A 23 -8.40 17.65 6.13
C ASP A 23 -8.82 16.78 7.31
N LEU A 24 -7.91 15.91 7.75
CA LEU A 24 -8.11 14.99 8.85
C LEU A 24 -7.24 15.41 10.04
N ALA A 25 -7.87 15.56 11.21
CA ALA A 25 -7.15 15.82 12.44
C ALA A 25 -6.46 14.54 12.95
N THR A 26 -5.53 14.71 13.88
CA THR A 26 -4.93 13.58 14.61
C THR A 26 -5.95 12.98 15.56
N GLY A 27 -5.98 11.65 15.67
CA GLY A 27 -6.88 10.91 16.54
C GLY A 27 -7.96 10.15 15.77
N PHE A 28 -9.11 9.97 16.39
CA PHE A 28 -10.25 9.24 15.82
C PHE A 28 -11.11 10.17 14.98
N THR A 29 -11.43 9.74 13.75
CA THR A 29 -12.36 10.44 12.86
C THR A 29 -13.51 9.52 12.50
N ALA A 30 -14.75 9.95 12.73
CA ALA A 30 -15.95 9.24 12.32
C ALA A 30 -16.53 9.85 11.03
N LEU A 31 -16.73 9.01 10.01
CA LEU A 31 -17.45 9.38 8.79
C LEU A 31 -18.91 8.90 8.92
N THR A 32 -19.82 9.84 9.07
CA THR A 32 -21.26 9.56 9.20
C THR A 32 -22.01 10.01 7.94
N GLY A 33 -23.15 9.40 7.65
CA GLY A 33 -23.98 9.72 6.51
C GLY A 33 -24.85 8.56 6.09
N GLU A 34 -25.83 8.81 5.23
CA GLU A 34 -26.70 7.77 4.68
C GLU A 34 -25.92 6.74 3.85
N THR A 35 -26.45 5.52 3.72
CA THR A 35 -25.88 4.45 2.92
C THR A 35 -25.86 4.86 1.44
N GLY A 36 -24.69 4.71 0.77
CA GLY A 36 -24.51 5.05 -0.64
C GLY A 36 -23.95 6.43 -0.94
N ALA A 37 -24.00 7.37 0.01
CA ALA A 37 -23.69 8.78 -0.23
C ALA A 37 -22.27 9.19 0.16
N GLY A 38 -21.26 8.58 -0.36
CA GLY A 38 -19.90 9.14 -0.24
C GLY A 38 -18.93 8.39 0.68
N LYS A 39 -19.40 7.63 1.70
CA LYS A 39 -18.49 6.84 2.56
C LYS A 39 -17.69 5.81 1.76
N SER A 40 -18.37 5.05 0.90
CA SER A 40 -17.74 4.06 0.02
C SER A 40 -16.80 4.73 -0.98
N ILE A 41 -17.19 5.89 -1.53
CA ILE A 41 -16.37 6.65 -2.48
C ILE A 41 -15.02 7.04 -1.87
N LEU A 42 -14.99 7.46 -0.59
CA LEU A 42 -13.75 7.76 0.11
C LEU A 42 -12.88 6.52 0.32
N LEU A 43 -13.48 5.38 0.67
CA LEU A 43 -12.75 4.11 0.81
C LEU A 43 -12.20 3.64 -0.53
N ASP A 44 -13.00 3.72 -1.60
CA ASP A 44 -12.57 3.36 -2.96
C ASP A 44 -11.42 4.26 -3.43
N ALA A 45 -11.50 5.57 -3.17
CA ALA A 45 -10.45 6.52 -3.46
C ALA A 45 -9.15 6.19 -2.70
N LEU A 46 -9.25 5.86 -1.40
CA LEU A 46 -8.11 5.42 -0.60
C LEU A 46 -7.47 4.16 -1.18
N GLN A 47 -8.26 3.12 -1.46
CA GLN A 47 -7.76 1.86 -2.02
C GLN A 47 -7.06 2.08 -3.36
N LEU A 48 -7.65 2.89 -4.24
CA LEU A 48 -7.07 3.23 -5.54
C LEU A 48 -5.75 3.98 -5.40
N ALA A 49 -5.68 5.00 -4.55
CA ALA A 49 -4.43 5.73 -4.31
C ALA A 49 -3.34 4.87 -3.67
N LEU A 50 -3.72 3.81 -2.95
CA LEU A 50 -2.83 2.81 -2.35
C LEU A 50 -2.51 1.64 -3.30
N GLY A 51 -2.79 1.76 -4.60
CA GLY A 51 -2.33 0.81 -5.61
C GLY A 51 -3.33 -0.28 -5.99
N ALA A 52 -4.60 -0.20 -5.60
CA ALA A 52 -5.64 -1.09 -6.11
C ALA A 52 -5.82 -0.95 -7.63
N ARG A 53 -6.41 -1.96 -8.26
CA ARG A 53 -6.68 -1.93 -9.70
C ARG A 53 -7.63 -0.79 -10.04
N ALA A 54 -7.27 0.02 -11.03
CA ALA A 54 -8.08 1.13 -11.50
C ALA A 54 -8.93 0.71 -12.71
N ASP A 55 -10.10 1.32 -12.82
CA ASP A 55 -11.04 1.18 -13.93
C ASP A 55 -11.56 2.56 -14.35
N ALA A 56 -11.92 2.74 -15.62
CA ALA A 56 -12.44 4.01 -16.15
C ALA A 56 -13.77 4.45 -15.51
N SER A 57 -14.53 3.52 -14.93
CA SER A 57 -15.80 3.81 -14.25
C SER A 57 -15.67 4.76 -13.07
N VAL A 58 -14.46 4.98 -12.57
CA VAL A 58 -14.21 5.94 -11.49
C VAL A 58 -14.06 7.38 -11.96
N VAL A 59 -13.97 7.61 -13.27
CA VAL A 59 -13.93 8.95 -13.86
C VAL A 59 -15.34 9.51 -13.89
N ARG A 60 -15.52 10.72 -13.35
CA ARG A 60 -16.82 11.39 -13.31
C ARG A 60 -17.33 11.60 -14.74
N GLU A 61 -18.62 11.42 -14.94
CA GLU A 61 -19.25 11.66 -16.24
C GLU A 61 -18.97 13.10 -16.74
N GLY A 62 -18.54 13.20 -17.99
CA GLY A 62 -18.14 14.46 -18.61
C GLY A 62 -16.73 14.94 -18.30
N ALA A 63 -15.96 14.22 -17.46
CA ALA A 63 -14.55 14.53 -17.20
C ALA A 63 -13.60 13.65 -18.04
N GLU A 64 -12.39 14.12 -18.27
CA GLU A 64 -11.36 13.38 -19.00
C GLU A 64 -10.58 12.41 -18.12
N GLN A 65 -10.41 12.75 -16.83
CA GLN A 65 -9.67 11.95 -15.85
C GLN A 65 -10.14 12.23 -14.44
N ALA A 66 -10.00 11.23 -13.58
CA ALA A 66 -10.10 11.35 -12.14
C ALA A 66 -8.72 11.54 -11.52
N GLU A 67 -8.63 12.33 -10.45
CA GLU A 67 -7.41 12.49 -9.67
C GLU A 67 -7.68 12.27 -8.18
N ILE A 68 -6.79 11.52 -7.54
CA ILE A 68 -6.79 11.24 -6.10
C ILE A 68 -5.43 11.62 -5.55
N THR A 69 -5.41 12.42 -4.50
CA THR A 69 -4.19 12.77 -3.77
C THR A 69 -4.38 12.50 -2.28
N LEU A 70 -3.45 11.77 -1.68
CA LEU A 70 -3.38 11.49 -0.26
C LEU A 70 -2.11 12.12 0.31
N VAL A 71 -2.23 12.73 1.49
CA VAL A 71 -1.09 13.30 2.22
C VAL A 71 -1.00 12.66 3.59
N PHE A 72 0.18 12.10 3.90
CA PHE A 72 0.46 11.44 5.17
C PHE A 72 1.62 12.12 5.90
N THR A 73 1.66 11.95 7.22
CA THR A 73 2.90 12.15 8.00
C THR A 73 3.69 10.83 7.92
N PRO A 74 4.91 10.81 7.32
CA PRO A 74 5.67 9.57 7.18
C PRO A 74 6.24 9.11 8.53
N HIS A 75 6.37 7.80 8.70
CA HIS A 75 7.12 7.18 9.78
C HIS A 75 8.57 6.93 9.37
N ALA A 76 9.47 6.70 10.33
CA ALA A 76 10.89 6.43 10.05
C ALA A 76 11.10 5.21 9.13
N THR A 77 10.28 4.15 9.27
CA THR A 77 10.32 2.96 8.41
C THR A 77 9.96 3.29 6.96
N THR A 78 8.94 4.15 6.75
CA THR A 78 8.53 4.58 5.42
C THR A 78 9.58 5.48 4.78
N ALA A 79 10.24 6.34 5.56
CA ALA A 79 11.34 7.18 5.07
C ALA A 79 12.53 6.32 4.60
N ALA A 80 12.89 5.28 5.34
CA ALA A 80 13.93 4.32 4.96
C ALA A 80 13.55 3.55 3.69
N TRP A 81 12.29 3.14 3.55
CA TRP A 81 11.80 2.47 2.34
C TRP A 81 11.86 3.41 1.13
N LEU A 82 11.41 4.67 1.24
CA LEU A 82 11.49 5.67 0.17
C LEU A 82 12.94 5.84 -0.31
N GLN A 83 13.89 5.90 0.61
CA GLN A 83 15.30 6.00 0.30
C GLN A 83 15.81 4.76 -0.45
N SER A 84 15.39 3.55 -0.05
CA SER A 84 15.74 2.30 -0.74
C SER A 84 15.18 2.20 -2.16
N GLN A 85 14.09 2.89 -2.45
CA GLN A 85 13.45 2.99 -3.77
C GLN A 85 13.92 4.22 -4.57
N GLU A 86 14.92 4.94 -4.09
CA GLU A 86 15.40 6.19 -4.69
C GLU A 86 14.29 7.24 -4.88
N LEU A 87 13.27 7.20 -4.02
CA LEU A 87 12.16 8.15 -4.01
C LEU A 87 12.45 9.32 -3.07
N PRO A 88 11.98 10.54 -3.40
CA PRO A 88 12.22 11.70 -2.54
C PRO A 88 11.61 11.48 -1.15
N SER A 89 12.41 11.74 -0.11
CA SER A 89 11.94 11.80 1.27
C SER A 89 11.66 13.26 1.64
N ALA A 90 10.52 13.52 2.27
CA ALA A 90 10.08 14.83 2.70
C ALA A 90 9.39 14.75 4.07
N GLN A 91 9.10 15.90 4.68
CA GLN A 91 8.33 15.95 5.94
C GLN A 91 6.90 15.40 5.81
N THR A 92 6.37 15.40 4.60
CA THR A 92 5.09 14.79 4.25
C THR A 92 5.29 13.77 3.15
N LEU A 93 4.48 12.72 3.14
CA LEU A 93 4.39 11.75 2.05
C LEU A 93 3.13 12.01 1.25
N THR A 94 3.30 12.35 -0.01
CA THR A 94 2.20 12.58 -0.94
C THR A 94 2.11 11.44 -1.94
N LEU A 95 0.95 10.77 -1.98
CA LEU A 95 0.60 9.78 -2.99
C LEU A 95 -0.44 10.41 -3.91
N ARG A 96 -0.14 10.47 -5.21
CA ARG A 96 -1.05 10.99 -6.22
C ARG A 96 -1.29 9.93 -7.27
N ARG A 97 -2.54 9.81 -7.72
CA ARG A 97 -2.92 8.91 -8.81
C ARG A 97 -3.92 9.57 -9.72
N THR A 98 -3.75 9.41 -11.03
CA THR A 98 -4.74 9.78 -12.03
C THR A 98 -5.19 8.56 -12.81
N ILE A 99 -6.47 8.55 -13.21
CA ILE A 99 -7.09 7.50 -14.02
C ILE A 99 -7.88 8.21 -15.13
N ASP A 100 -7.62 7.88 -16.39
CA ASP A 100 -8.36 8.45 -17.52
C ASP A 100 -9.52 7.55 -18.00
N THR A 101 -10.32 8.06 -18.92
CA THR A 101 -11.47 7.37 -19.52
C THR A 101 -11.10 6.11 -20.32
N GLN A 102 -9.81 5.88 -20.59
CA GLN A 102 -9.30 4.68 -21.24
C GLN A 102 -8.70 3.68 -20.23
N SER A 103 -8.99 3.83 -18.93
CA SER A 103 -8.43 3.04 -17.82
C SER A 103 -6.90 3.12 -17.68
N ARG A 104 -6.24 4.08 -18.33
CA ARG A 104 -4.81 4.31 -18.13
C ARG A 104 -4.61 5.02 -16.81
N SER A 105 -3.71 4.49 -16.02
CA SER A 105 -3.43 5.01 -14.68
C SER A 105 -1.97 5.44 -14.56
N ARG A 106 -1.77 6.63 -13.98
CA ARG A 106 -0.45 7.16 -13.65
C ARG A 106 -0.39 7.42 -12.15
N ALA A 107 0.79 7.23 -11.57
CA ALA A 107 1.00 7.39 -10.14
C ALA A 107 2.26 8.18 -9.84
N TRP A 108 2.25 8.86 -8.70
CA TRP A 108 3.41 9.62 -8.20
C TRP A 108 3.53 9.46 -6.69
N ILE A 109 4.77 9.39 -6.23
CA ILE A 109 5.13 9.45 -4.82
C ILE A 109 6.06 10.65 -4.63
N ASN A 110 5.65 11.60 -3.80
CA ASN A 110 6.36 12.87 -3.59
C ASN A 110 6.75 13.58 -4.90
N GLY A 111 5.84 13.57 -5.89
CA GLY A 111 6.00 14.20 -7.20
C GLY A 111 6.84 13.38 -8.20
N LYS A 112 7.53 12.31 -7.81
CA LYS A 112 8.25 11.42 -8.72
C LYS A 112 7.31 10.34 -9.26
N PRO A 113 7.32 10.04 -10.57
CA PRO A 113 6.54 8.95 -11.14
C PRO A 113 6.82 7.63 -10.43
N ALA A 114 5.77 6.87 -10.16
CA ALA A 114 5.82 5.61 -9.44
C ALA A 114 4.92 4.56 -10.11
N THR A 115 5.18 3.29 -9.83
CA THR A 115 4.36 2.17 -10.29
C THR A 115 3.22 1.88 -9.31
N ALA A 116 2.17 1.21 -9.78
CA ALA A 116 1.09 0.73 -8.91
C ALA A 116 1.61 -0.26 -7.85
N THR A 117 2.66 -1.01 -8.16
CA THR A 117 3.32 -1.90 -7.20
C THR A 117 4.00 -1.13 -6.07
N GLN A 118 4.71 -0.04 -6.39
CA GLN A 118 5.31 0.83 -5.37
C GLN A 118 4.24 1.52 -4.50
N LEU A 119 3.12 1.97 -5.10
CA LEU A 119 1.98 2.49 -4.32
C LEU A 119 1.45 1.44 -3.36
N ARG A 120 1.32 0.17 -3.79
CA ARG A 120 0.84 -0.91 -2.93
C ARG A 120 1.81 -1.21 -1.79
N GLN A 121 3.09 -1.30 -2.08
CA GLN A 121 4.13 -1.55 -1.07
C GLN A 121 4.19 -0.46 0.00
N VAL A 122 4.11 0.81 -0.40
CA VAL A 122 4.05 1.90 0.58
C VAL A 122 2.69 1.92 1.29
N GLY A 123 1.60 1.64 0.56
CA GLY A 123 0.24 1.60 1.11
C GLY A 123 0.07 0.60 2.24
N GLU A 124 0.65 -0.60 2.12
CA GLU A 124 0.65 -1.64 3.15
C GLU A 124 1.35 -1.19 4.45
N GLN A 125 2.28 -0.26 4.36
CA GLN A 125 2.93 0.34 5.53
C GLN A 125 2.13 1.50 6.13
N LEU A 126 1.27 2.16 5.34
CA LEU A 126 0.57 3.39 5.72
C LEU A 126 -0.79 3.14 6.36
N VAL A 127 -1.58 2.21 5.80
CA VAL A 127 -2.99 2.06 6.15
C VAL A 127 -3.40 0.59 6.11
N ASN A 128 -4.10 0.16 7.16
CA ASN A 128 -4.87 -1.08 7.14
C ASN A 128 -6.34 -0.74 6.92
N ILE A 129 -6.87 -1.11 5.76
CA ILE A 129 -8.28 -0.92 5.44
C ILE A 129 -9.04 -2.19 5.80
N HIS A 130 -9.84 -2.11 6.86
CA HIS A 130 -10.73 -3.19 7.30
C HIS A 130 -12.12 -2.96 6.70
N GLY A 131 -12.35 -3.42 5.47
CA GLY A 131 -13.65 -3.42 4.81
C GLY A 131 -14.48 -4.67 5.17
N GLN A 132 -15.63 -4.83 4.53
CA GLN A 132 -16.53 -5.99 4.73
C GLN A 132 -15.86 -7.34 4.43
N HIS A 133 -14.75 -7.35 3.68
CA HIS A 133 -13.94 -8.53 3.35
C HIS A 133 -12.63 -8.64 4.14
N ALA A 134 -12.44 -7.84 5.18
CA ALA A 134 -11.22 -7.85 6.00
C ALA A 134 -10.94 -9.21 6.66
N TRP A 135 -11.98 -10.04 6.86
CA TRP A 135 -11.85 -11.41 7.34
C TRP A 135 -11.01 -12.30 6.40
N GLN A 136 -10.95 -11.97 5.09
CA GLN A 136 -10.13 -12.72 4.13
C GLN A 136 -8.63 -12.63 4.46
N ASN A 137 -8.18 -11.49 4.98
CA ASN A 137 -6.79 -11.33 5.41
C ASN A 137 -6.48 -12.15 6.68
N LEU A 138 -7.49 -12.40 7.51
CA LEU A 138 -7.37 -13.25 8.70
C LEU A 138 -7.36 -14.75 8.35
N MET A 139 -7.72 -15.13 7.12
CA MET A 139 -7.60 -16.52 6.65
C MET A 139 -6.15 -16.89 6.28
N HIS A 140 -5.27 -15.91 6.14
CA HIS A 140 -3.84 -16.16 5.89
C HIS A 140 -3.08 -16.26 7.21
N ALA A 141 -2.52 -17.44 7.49
CA ALA A 141 -1.79 -17.71 8.73
C ALA A 141 -0.64 -16.70 9.00
N ASP A 142 0.02 -16.24 7.94
CA ASP A 142 1.10 -15.24 8.03
C ASP A 142 0.57 -13.86 8.49
N SER A 143 -0.64 -13.48 8.06
CA SER A 143 -1.28 -12.23 8.48
C SER A 143 -1.68 -12.26 9.95
N VAL A 144 -2.26 -13.38 10.40
CA VAL A 144 -2.63 -13.61 11.81
C VAL A 144 -1.40 -13.59 12.69
N ARG A 145 -0.35 -14.29 12.28
CA ARG A 145 0.93 -14.29 12.99
C ARG A 145 1.54 -12.89 13.08
N GLY A 146 1.54 -12.13 11.97
CA GLY A 146 2.05 -10.76 11.95
C GLY A 146 1.30 -9.83 12.90
N LEU A 147 -0.03 -9.98 13.00
CA LEU A 147 -0.86 -9.22 13.95
C LEU A 147 -0.54 -9.60 15.40
N LEU A 148 -0.38 -10.89 15.68
CA LEU A 148 -0.04 -11.39 17.01
C LEU A 148 1.36 -10.92 17.43
N ASP A 149 2.35 -11.03 16.53
CA ASP A 149 3.70 -10.57 16.76
C ASP A 149 3.74 -9.05 17.05
N ALA A 150 2.98 -8.27 16.27
CA ALA A 150 2.85 -6.83 16.44
C ALA A 150 2.19 -6.46 17.77
N TYR A 151 1.13 -7.16 18.17
CA TYR A 151 0.46 -6.98 19.46
C TYR A 151 1.37 -7.33 20.65
N ALA A 152 2.14 -8.40 20.51
CA ALA A 152 3.10 -8.86 21.54
C ALA A 152 4.40 -8.03 21.55
N GLY A 153 4.60 -7.09 20.64
CA GLY A 153 5.84 -6.31 20.52
C GLY A 153 7.04 -7.16 20.06
N ILE A 154 6.78 -8.29 19.40
CA ILE A 154 7.83 -9.22 18.94
C ILE A 154 8.36 -8.74 17.59
N HIS A 155 9.65 -8.44 17.54
CA HIS A 155 10.36 -8.10 16.32
C HIS A 155 11.03 -9.34 15.71
N SER A 156 10.41 -9.93 14.69
CA SER A 156 10.90 -11.16 14.04
C SER A 156 11.97 -10.93 12.96
N THR A 157 12.56 -9.73 12.89
CA THR A 157 13.51 -9.35 11.82
C THR A 157 14.73 -10.26 11.79
N GLU A 158 15.36 -10.52 12.95
CA GLU A 158 16.52 -11.42 13.04
C GLU A 158 16.16 -12.85 12.67
N LEU A 159 15.01 -13.35 13.13
CA LEU A 159 14.53 -14.69 12.79
C LEU A 159 14.29 -14.85 11.28
N ARG A 160 13.69 -13.84 10.65
CA ARG A 160 13.46 -13.84 9.19
C ARG A 160 14.77 -13.85 8.43
N GLN A 161 15.76 -13.08 8.88
CA GLN A 161 17.07 -13.06 8.25
C GLN A 161 17.76 -14.43 8.37
N ARG A 162 17.80 -15.03 9.56
CA ARG A 162 18.36 -16.35 9.78
C ARG A 162 17.66 -17.45 8.99
N TYR A 163 16.32 -17.36 8.88
CA TYR A 163 15.55 -18.29 8.04
C TYR A 163 15.87 -18.14 6.56
N HIS A 164 16.03 -16.91 6.08
CA HIS A 164 16.44 -16.63 4.70
C HIS A 164 17.81 -17.22 4.40
N ASP A 165 18.80 -16.97 5.29
CA ASP A 165 20.16 -17.45 5.13
C ASP A 165 20.22 -19.01 5.16
N TRP A 166 19.46 -19.62 6.08
CA TRP A 166 19.31 -21.07 6.13
C TRP A 166 18.70 -21.64 4.84
N ARG A 167 17.67 -21.00 4.30
CA ARG A 167 17.02 -21.43 3.06
C ARG A 167 17.96 -21.34 1.86
N GLN A 168 18.74 -20.28 1.78
CA GLN A 168 19.78 -20.14 0.73
C GLN A 168 20.85 -21.22 0.84
N ALA A 169 21.37 -21.45 2.04
CA ALA A 169 22.39 -22.48 2.28
C ALA A 169 21.87 -23.88 1.92
N ARG A 170 20.61 -24.17 2.27
CA ARG A 170 19.96 -25.44 1.91
C ARG A 170 19.83 -25.62 0.40
N GLN A 171 19.40 -24.59 -0.32
CA GLN A 171 19.32 -24.64 -1.79
C GLN A 171 20.70 -24.86 -2.44
N GLN A 172 21.74 -24.19 -1.94
CA GLN A 172 23.11 -24.38 -2.42
C GLN A 172 23.59 -25.81 -2.20
N LEU A 173 23.28 -26.39 -1.04
CA LEU A 173 23.60 -27.79 -0.73
C LEU A 173 22.90 -28.75 -1.68
N GLU A 174 21.59 -28.58 -1.88
CA GLU A 174 20.80 -29.40 -2.80
C GLU A 174 21.36 -29.34 -4.25
N HIS A 175 21.70 -28.15 -4.73
CA HIS A 175 22.31 -27.97 -6.03
C HIS A 175 23.74 -28.59 -6.13
N ALA A 176 24.53 -28.53 -5.04
CA ALA A 176 25.82 -29.15 -5.00
C ALA A 176 25.74 -30.69 -5.05
N GLN A 177 24.79 -31.26 -4.29
CA GLN A 177 24.53 -32.70 -4.30
C GLN A 177 24.04 -33.19 -5.67
N GLN A 178 23.15 -32.46 -6.33
CA GLN A 178 22.69 -32.79 -7.67
C GLN A 178 23.84 -32.78 -8.69
N ARG A 179 24.70 -31.77 -8.66
CA ARG A 179 25.88 -31.70 -9.53
C ARG A 179 26.86 -32.83 -9.28
N GLN A 180 27.02 -33.22 -8.00
CA GLN A 180 27.89 -34.35 -7.66
C GLN A 180 27.32 -35.67 -8.17
N ALA A 181 26.02 -35.89 -8.01
CA ALA A 181 25.35 -37.11 -8.51
C ALA A 181 25.42 -37.22 -10.05
N GLN A 182 25.24 -36.10 -10.76
CA GLN A 182 25.38 -36.09 -12.23
C GLN A 182 26.79 -36.46 -12.69
N ARG A 183 27.86 -35.95 -12.02
CA ARG A 183 29.25 -36.28 -12.33
C ARG A 183 29.64 -37.73 -12.03
N GLN A 184 28.89 -38.41 -11.19
CA GLN A 184 29.15 -39.85 -10.91
C GLN A 184 28.45 -40.79 -11.89
N GLN A 185 27.52 -40.26 -12.71
CA GLN A 185 26.79 -40.99 -13.74
C GLN A 185 27.42 -40.83 -15.15
N GLU A 186 28.36 -39.91 -15.32
CA GLU A 186 29.23 -39.75 -16.49
C GLU A 186 30.52 -40.57 -16.34
#